data_5645e4fbed564f7da0a77bd618ba4380
#
_entry.id   5645e4fbed564f7da0a77bd618ba4380
#
_cell.length_a   1.000
_cell.length_b   1.000
_cell.length_c   1.000
_cell.angle_alpha   90.00
_cell.angle_beta   90.00
_cell.angle_gamma   90.00
#
_symmetry.space_group_name_H-M   'P 1'
#
loop_
_entity.id
_entity.type
_entity.pdbx_description
1 polymer ?
#
loop_
_entity_poly.entity_id
_entity_poly.type
_entity_poly.pdbx_seq_one_letter_code
_entity_poly.pdbx_strand_id
1 'polypeptide(L)'
;MERSREELDTRLKQQIQFIVEVDKVKNIFRQTYLADANRKENDAEHSWHLALMAVLLKDYMKEEIDLAKVMIMVLIHDLVEIDAGDTYAYDESGAATKREREEKAADRIFGLLPEDQGQEFRKLWEEFEAYKTPEAKYAHLLDNFQPLLLNDASGGKSWEEHGVHRSQVYKRNERIPETSEIIWEQMKEIIQNVEVICTQCPERYVYAASLSRKTDRPQNKLEALLVSVG
;
A
#
# COMPACT_ATOMS: atom_id res chain seq x y z
N MET A 1 -7.86 34.82 14.65
CA MET A 1 -8.59 35.82 13.83
C MET A 1 -9.78 35.08 13.24
N GLU A 2 -10.99 35.62 13.43
CA GLU A 2 -12.21 34.98 12.92
C GLU A 2 -12.31 35.29 11.41
N ARG A 3 -12.54 34.27 10.59
CA ARG A 3 -12.65 34.41 9.12
C ARG A 3 -13.99 35.05 8.77
N SER A 4 -14.03 35.97 7.79
CA SER A 4 -15.27 36.54 7.27
C SER A 4 -16.13 35.46 6.58
N ARG A 5 -17.43 35.74 6.40
CA ARG A 5 -18.35 34.82 5.69
C ARG A 5 -17.93 34.60 4.24
N GLU A 6 -17.40 35.60 3.56
CA GLU A 6 -16.92 35.49 2.18
C GLU A 6 -15.66 34.59 2.06
N GLU A 7 -14.72 34.75 3.01
CA GLU A 7 -13.54 33.90 3.11
C GLU A 7 -13.92 32.42 3.37
N LEU A 8 -14.90 32.18 4.24
CA LEU A 8 -15.41 30.84 4.53
C LEU A 8 -16.12 30.24 3.30
N ASP A 9 -16.89 31.01 2.55
CA ASP A 9 -17.55 30.53 1.32
C ASP A 9 -16.55 30.19 0.24
N THR A 10 -15.53 30.99 0.03
CA THR A 10 -14.44 30.72 -0.92
C THR A 10 -13.66 29.47 -0.54
N ARG A 11 -13.32 29.35 0.74
CA ARG A 11 -12.64 28.17 1.27
C ARG A 11 -13.45 26.90 1.07
N LEU A 12 -14.74 26.93 1.37
CA LEU A 12 -15.63 25.78 1.18
C LEU A 12 -15.71 25.36 -0.28
N LYS A 13 -15.76 26.30 -1.22
CA LYS A 13 -15.76 26.00 -2.67
C LYS A 13 -14.49 25.27 -3.11
N GLN A 14 -13.31 25.69 -2.63
CA GLN A 14 -12.04 25.00 -2.90
C GLN A 14 -12.05 23.58 -2.32
N GLN A 15 -12.52 23.41 -1.09
CA GLN A 15 -12.62 22.11 -0.44
C GLN A 15 -13.58 21.18 -1.20
N ILE A 16 -14.74 21.67 -1.65
CA ILE A 16 -15.69 20.91 -2.47
C ILE A 16 -15.04 20.49 -3.80
N GLN A 17 -14.32 21.40 -4.44
CA GLN A 17 -13.60 21.08 -5.68
C GLN A 17 -12.58 19.97 -5.47
N PHE A 18 -11.80 20.03 -4.40
CA PHE A 18 -10.86 18.97 -4.04
C PHE A 18 -11.57 17.64 -3.76
N ILE A 19 -12.67 17.66 -2.96
CA ILE A 19 -13.44 16.43 -2.65
C ILE A 19 -13.97 15.77 -3.91
N VAL A 20 -14.43 16.53 -4.89
CA VAL A 20 -14.89 15.99 -6.18
C VAL A 20 -13.71 15.47 -7.01
N GLU A 21 -12.58 16.16 -7.00
CA GLU A 21 -11.40 15.76 -7.76
C GLU A 21 -10.83 14.43 -7.28
N VAL A 22 -10.72 14.24 -5.96
CA VAL A 22 -10.15 13.01 -5.39
C VAL A 22 -11.03 11.78 -5.57
N ASP A 23 -12.31 11.95 -5.97
CA ASP A 23 -13.17 10.81 -6.36
C ASP A 23 -12.56 10.01 -7.53
N LYS A 24 -11.74 10.64 -8.35
CA LYS A 24 -11.05 10.00 -9.50
C LYS A 24 -10.10 8.88 -9.09
N VAL A 25 -9.57 8.89 -7.86
CA VAL A 25 -8.67 7.85 -7.34
C VAL A 25 -9.31 6.45 -7.39
N LYS A 26 -10.64 6.39 -7.35
CA LYS A 26 -11.41 5.14 -7.50
C LYS A 26 -11.26 4.47 -8.87
N ASN A 27 -10.77 5.21 -9.88
CA ASN A 27 -10.53 4.70 -11.23
C ASN A 27 -9.06 4.31 -11.47
N ILE A 28 -8.20 4.46 -10.48
CA ILE A 28 -6.80 4.03 -10.54
C ILE A 28 -6.73 2.63 -9.97
N PHE A 29 -6.32 1.66 -10.79
CA PHE A 29 -6.27 0.26 -10.43
C PHE A 29 -4.83 -0.20 -10.23
N ARG A 30 -4.58 -0.79 -9.08
CA ARG A 30 -3.31 -1.42 -8.72
C ARG A 30 -3.13 -2.75 -9.43
N GLN A 31 -1.91 -3.29 -9.44
CA GLN A 31 -1.68 -4.63 -9.96
C GLN A 31 -2.10 -5.73 -8.97
N THR A 32 -2.29 -5.39 -7.71
CA THR A 32 -2.72 -6.31 -6.64
C THR A 32 -4.20 -6.69 -6.79
N TYR A 33 -4.50 -7.97 -6.66
CA TYR A 33 -5.87 -8.47 -6.63
C TYR A 33 -6.48 -8.37 -5.24
N LEU A 34 -7.80 -8.28 -5.15
CA LEU A 34 -8.53 -8.51 -3.90
C LEU A 34 -8.27 -9.94 -3.38
N ALA A 35 -8.52 -10.17 -2.09
CA ALA A 35 -8.27 -11.46 -1.44
C ALA A 35 -9.00 -12.65 -2.10
N ASP A 36 -10.15 -12.41 -2.74
CA ASP A 36 -10.92 -13.41 -3.49
C ASP A 36 -10.43 -13.61 -4.94
N ALA A 37 -9.39 -12.90 -5.37
CA ALA A 37 -8.80 -12.95 -6.70
C ALA A 37 -9.74 -12.57 -7.87
N ASN A 38 -10.93 -12.00 -7.62
CA ASN A 38 -11.93 -11.72 -8.65
C ASN A 38 -11.57 -10.50 -9.50
N ARG A 39 -11.03 -9.45 -8.89
CA ARG A 39 -10.61 -8.22 -9.58
C ARG A 39 -9.41 -7.58 -8.91
N LYS A 40 -8.79 -6.66 -9.62
CA LYS A 40 -7.76 -5.79 -9.04
C LYS A 40 -8.38 -4.78 -8.07
N GLU A 41 -7.62 -4.40 -7.06
CA GLU A 41 -7.92 -3.36 -6.09
C GLU A 41 -7.74 -1.98 -6.75
N ASN A 42 -8.50 -0.96 -6.32
CA ASN A 42 -8.21 0.43 -6.64
C ASN A 42 -7.57 1.16 -5.45
N ASP A 43 -6.98 2.33 -5.69
CA ASP A 43 -6.24 3.08 -4.66
C ASP A 43 -7.13 3.58 -3.51
N ALA A 44 -8.41 3.86 -3.76
CA ALA A 44 -9.33 4.23 -2.68
C ALA A 44 -9.57 3.06 -1.70
N GLU A 45 -9.71 1.85 -2.23
CA GLU A 45 -9.87 0.62 -1.43
C GLU A 45 -8.58 0.32 -0.66
N HIS A 46 -7.43 0.47 -1.32
CA HIS A 46 -6.11 0.34 -0.71
C HIS A 46 -5.93 1.31 0.46
N SER A 47 -6.09 2.61 0.22
CA SER A 47 -5.92 3.64 1.25
C SER A 47 -6.86 3.45 2.44
N TRP A 48 -8.13 3.07 2.20
CA TRP A 48 -9.07 2.71 3.26
C TRP A 48 -8.57 1.52 4.08
N HIS A 49 -8.08 0.48 3.41
CA HIS A 49 -7.57 -0.72 4.07
C HIS A 49 -6.33 -0.40 4.92
N LEU A 50 -5.40 0.41 4.40
CA LEU A 50 -4.23 0.89 5.17
C LEU A 50 -4.64 1.67 6.42
N ALA A 51 -5.64 2.57 6.32
CA ALA A 51 -6.11 3.35 7.46
C ALA A 51 -6.69 2.42 8.55
N LEU A 52 -7.42 1.37 8.19
CA LEU A 52 -7.90 0.36 9.13
C LEU A 52 -6.74 -0.42 9.76
N MET A 53 -5.78 -0.87 8.95
CA MET A 53 -4.59 -1.58 9.42
C MET A 53 -3.76 -0.71 10.38
N ALA A 54 -3.67 0.61 10.14
CA ALA A 54 -2.96 1.54 11.00
C ALA A 54 -3.51 1.52 12.44
N VAL A 55 -4.83 1.47 12.60
CA VAL A 55 -5.46 1.37 13.92
C VAL A 55 -5.19 0.03 14.59
N LEU A 56 -5.24 -1.07 13.82
CA LEU A 56 -5.13 -2.43 14.34
C LEU A 56 -3.68 -2.82 14.72
N LEU A 57 -2.69 -2.32 13.98
CA LEU A 57 -1.31 -2.80 14.04
C LEU A 57 -0.36 -1.85 14.79
N LYS A 58 -0.82 -0.71 15.29
CA LYS A 58 0.03 0.29 15.95
C LYS A 58 0.83 -0.26 17.13
N ASP A 59 0.29 -1.23 17.86
CA ASP A 59 0.91 -1.78 19.06
C ASP A 59 2.18 -2.63 18.76
N TYR A 60 2.43 -2.95 17.49
CA TYR A 60 3.62 -3.66 17.03
C TYR A 60 4.77 -2.74 16.60
N MET A 61 4.59 -1.42 16.72
CA MET A 61 5.61 -0.43 16.41
C MET A 61 6.71 -0.38 17.49
N LYS A 62 7.97 -0.14 17.06
CA LYS A 62 9.09 0.08 17.99
C LYS A 62 9.08 1.46 18.64
N GLU A 63 8.55 2.45 17.94
CA GLU A 63 8.53 3.86 18.33
C GLU A 63 7.08 4.35 18.52
N GLU A 64 6.87 5.32 19.39
CA GLU A 64 5.58 6.01 19.50
C GLU A 64 5.29 6.79 18.22
N ILE A 65 4.03 6.80 17.79
CA ILE A 65 3.56 7.44 16.58
C ILE A 65 2.31 8.29 16.85
N ASP A 66 2.14 9.36 16.08
CA ASP A 66 0.86 10.04 15.92
C ASP A 66 -0.02 9.24 14.93
N LEU A 67 -0.94 8.45 15.48
CA LEU A 67 -1.83 7.61 14.68
C LEU A 67 -2.72 8.44 13.74
N ALA A 68 -3.19 9.62 14.18
CA ALA A 68 -4.03 10.48 13.34
C ALA A 68 -3.24 10.96 12.11
N LYS A 69 -1.98 11.32 12.32
CA LYS A 69 -1.05 11.71 11.25
C LYS A 69 -0.81 10.56 10.27
N VAL A 70 -0.56 9.34 10.76
CA VAL A 70 -0.40 8.15 9.90
C VAL A 70 -1.66 7.89 9.07
N MET A 71 -2.84 7.97 9.69
CA MET A 71 -4.11 7.76 8.98
C MET A 71 -4.31 8.78 7.85
N ILE A 72 -4.01 10.07 8.09
CA ILE A 72 -4.07 11.09 7.02
C ILE A 72 -3.04 10.75 5.94
N MET A 73 -1.82 10.40 6.32
CA MET A 73 -0.73 10.08 5.41
C MET A 73 -1.11 8.94 4.45
N VAL A 74 -1.63 7.82 4.96
CA VAL A 74 -2.05 6.68 4.12
C VAL A 74 -3.32 6.96 3.30
N LEU A 75 -4.16 7.92 3.70
CA LEU A 75 -5.33 8.33 2.91
C LEU A 75 -4.97 9.23 1.72
N ILE A 76 -3.83 9.93 1.79
CA ILE A 76 -3.46 10.91 0.76
C ILE A 76 -2.27 10.50 -0.11
N HIS A 77 -1.50 9.46 0.28
CA HIS A 77 -0.23 9.12 -0.37
C HIS A 77 -0.37 8.82 -1.86
N ASP A 78 -1.40 8.10 -2.26
CA ASP A 78 -1.68 7.70 -3.65
C ASP A 78 -2.61 8.68 -4.41
N LEU A 79 -3.07 9.80 -3.80
CA LEU A 79 -3.88 10.78 -4.53
C LEU A 79 -3.15 11.36 -5.74
N VAL A 80 -1.85 11.43 -5.70
CA VAL A 80 -0.98 11.89 -6.80
C VAL A 80 -1.10 10.99 -8.03
N GLU A 81 -1.51 9.75 -7.87
CA GLU A 81 -1.66 8.79 -8.95
C GLU A 81 -2.84 9.11 -9.88
N ILE A 82 -3.76 9.99 -9.47
CA ILE A 82 -4.82 10.53 -10.34
C ILE A 82 -4.22 11.11 -11.64
N ASP A 83 -3.07 11.77 -11.55
CA ASP A 83 -2.36 12.33 -12.72
C ASP A 83 -1.14 11.52 -13.12
N ALA A 84 -0.42 10.98 -12.14
CA ALA A 84 0.82 10.25 -12.36
C ALA A 84 0.58 8.81 -12.87
N GLY A 85 -0.58 8.20 -12.51
CA GLY A 85 -0.88 6.79 -12.71
C GLY A 85 -0.13 5.87 -11.75
N ASP A 86 -0.74 4.73 -11.40
CA ASP A 86 -0.09 3.69 -10.59
C ASP A 86 1.18 3.20 -11.29
N THR A 87 2.27 3.16 -10.56
CA THR A 87 3.53 2.57 -11.02
C THR A 87 3.77 1.27 -10.27
N TYR A 88 3.68 0.14 -10.98
CA TYR A 88 3.87 -1.16 -10.37
C TYR A 88 5.21 -1.24 -9.63
N ALA A 89 5.17 -1.73 -8.41
CA ALA A 89 6.30 -1.72 -7.49
C ALA A 89 7.56 -2.46 -7.99
N TYR A 90 7.40 -3.35 -8.97
CA TYR A 90 8.48 -4.14 -9.59
C TYR A 90 8.79 -3.69 -11.03
N ASP A 91 8.20 -2.58 -11.49
CA ASP A 91 8.51 -1.98 -12.81
C ASP A 91 9.66 -0.96 -12.68
N GLU A 92 10.88 -1.40 -13.01
CA GLU A 92 12.08 -0.54 -12.99
C GLU A 92 12.02 0.58 -14.03
N SER A 93 11.32 0.37 -15.15
CA SER A 93 11.22 1.37 -16.21
C SER A 93 10.31 2.54 -15.83
N GLY A 94 9.18 2.25 -15.20
CA GLY A 94 8.25 3.25 -14.70
C GLY A 94 8.82 4.06 -13.54
N ALA A 95 9.68 3.45 -12.72
CA ALA A 95 10.30 4.08 -11.56
C ALA A 95 11.20 5.28 -11.93
N ALA A 96 11.82 5.29 -13.11
CA ALA A 96 12.78 6.33 -13.52
C ALA A 96 12.16 7.74 -13.62
N THR A 97 10.86 7.84 -13.96
CA THR A 97 10.13 9.11 -14.09
C THR A 97 9.06 9.31 -13.01
N LYS A 98 8.89 8.33 -12.12
CA LYS A 98 7.85 8.31 -11.11
C LYS A 98 7.88 9.59 -10.28
N ARG A 99 9.02 9.93 -9.69
CA ARG A 99 9.16 11.07 -8.79
C ARG A 99 8.75 12.39 -9.44
N GLU A 100 9.20 12.65 -10.67
CA GLU A 100 8.87 13.90 -11.40
C GLU A 100 7.37 13.99 -11.70
N ARG A 101 6.74 12.88 -12.10
CA ARG A 101 5.31 12.83 -12.38
C ARG A 101 4.48 13.08 -11.12
N GLU A 102 4.85 12.44 -10.01
CA GLU A 102 4.16 12.56 -8.73
C GLU A 102 4.32 13.95 -8.11
N GLU A 103 5.49 14.58 -8.22
CA GLU A 103 5.69 15.97 -7.77
C GLU A 103 4.77 16.95 -8.49
N LYS A 104 4.67 16.84 -9.83
CA LYS A 104 3.74 17.66 -10.62
C LYS A 104 2.27 17.40 -10.26
N ALA A 105 1.92 16.15 -10.04
CA ALA A 105 0.60 15.75 -9.61
C ALA A 105 0.26 16.32 -8.21
N ALA A 106 1.19 16.22 -7.27
CA ALA A 106 1.04 16.77 -5.92
C ALA A 106 0.84 18.28 -5.93
N ASP A 107 1.61 19.02 -6.75
CA ASP A 107 1.44 20.47 -6.91
C ASP A 107 0.04 20.82 -7.40
N ARG A 108 -0.48 20.09 -8.39
CA ARG A 108 -1.82 20.33 -8.92
C ARG A 108 -2.91 19.92 -7.94
N ILE A 109 -2.85 18.71 -7.40
CA ILE A 109 -3.95 18.14 -6.60
C ILE A 109 -4.08 18.86 -5.26
N PHE A 110 -2.97 18.99 -4.52
CA PHE A 110 -3.01 19.70 -3.23
C PHE A 110 -3.18 21.21 -3.40
N GLY A 111 -2.80 21.77 -4.56
CA GLY A 111 -3.08 23.16 -4.93
C GLY A 111 -4.56 23.51 -5.14
N LEU A 112 -5.46 22.51 -5.22
CA LEU A 112 -6.90 22.73 -5.24
C LEU A 112 -7.47 23.16 -3.89
N LEU A 113 -6.78 22.80 -2.81
CA LEU A 113 -7.17 23.14 -1.44
C LEU A 113 -6.87 24.61 -1.12
N PRO A 114 -7.52 25.16 -0.09
CA PRO A 114 -7.03 26.39 0.55
C PRO A 114 -5.55 26.27 0.91
N GLU A 115 -4.80 27.35 0.75
CA GLU A 115 -3.34 27.37 0.84
C GLU A 115 -2.80 26.65 2.10
N ASP A 116 -3.37 26.92 3.26
CA ASP A 116 -2.98 26.31 4.54
C ASP A 116 -3.13 24.78 4.53
N GLN A 117 -4.27 24.27 4.02
CA GLN A 117 -4.52 22.84 3.93
C GLN A 117 -3.71 22.17 2.80
N GLY A 118 -3.58 22.84 1.65
CA GLY A 118 -2.75 22.33 0.54
C GLY A 118 -1.30 22.18 0.95
N GLN A 119 -0.74 23.15 1.68
CA GLN A 119 0.63 23.06 2.21
C GLN A 119 0.77 21.96 3.27
N GLU A 120 -0.23 21.76 4.12
CA GLU A 120 -0.23 20.69 5.11
C GLU A 120 -0.23 19.30 4.44
N PHE A 121 -1.11 19.07 3.48
CA PHE A 121 -1.18 17.79 2.74
C PHE A 121 0.08 17.55 1.92
N ARG A 122 0.62 18.60 1.28
CA ARG A 122 1.89 18.49 0.56
C ARG A 122 3.04 18.07 1.47
N LYS A 123 3.14 18.66 2.67
CA LYS A 123 4.18 18.30 3.66
C LYS A 123 4.03 16.87 4.16
N LEU A 124 2.81 16.41 4.40
CA LEU A 124 2.55 15.03 4.83
C LEU A 124 2.92 14.03 3.73
N TRP A 125 2.60 14.34 2.49
CA TRP A 125 3.00 13.52 1.34
C TRP A 125 4.53 13.50 1.16
N GLU A 126 5.20 14.64 1.27
CA GLU A 126 6.67 14.71 1.22
C GLU A 126 7.32 13.97 2.39
N GLU A 127 6.72 13.99 3.57
CA GLU A 127 7.20 13.24 4.72
C GLU A 127 7.07 11.73 4.50
N PHE A 128 5.94 11.27 3.93
CA PHE A 128 5.76 9.90 3.50
C PHE A 128 6.89 9.50 2.54
N GLU A 129 7.06 10.22 1.45
CA GLU A 129 8.10 9.95 0.45
C GLU A 129 9.52 9.95 1.00
N ALA A 130 9.80 10.80 2.01
CA ALA A 130 11.12 10.89 2.62
C ALA A 130 11.49 9.66 3.46
N TYR A 131 10.53 8.86 3.93
CA TYR A 131 10.72 7.65 4.74
C TYR A 131 11.62 7.86 5.98
N LYS A 132 11.51 8.98 6.69
CA LYS A 132 12.43 9.32 7.79
C LYS A 132 11.80 9.24 9.17
N THR A 133 10.57 9.74 9.32
CA THR A 133 9.87 9.78 10.61
C THR A 133 9.27 8.42 10.98
N PRO A 134 9.02 8.14 12.27
CA PRO A 134 8.32 6.92 12.68
C PRO A 134 6.98 6.74 11.98
N GLU A 135 6.23 7.83 11.79
CA GLU A 135 4.94 7.80 11.10
C GLU A 135 5.10 7.42 9.62
N ALA A 136 6.06 8.02 8.90
CA ALA A 136 6.32 7.68 7.51
C ALA A 136 6.79 6.22 7.36
N LYS A 137 7.68 5.74 8.24
CA LYS A 137 8.12 4.35 8.26
C LYS A 137 6.96 3.40 8.49
N TYR A 138 6.04 3.75 9.39
CA TYR A 138 4.86 2.93 9.65
C TYR A 138 3.90 2.94 8.48
N ALA A 139 3.62 4.10 7.88
CA ALA A 139 2.80 4.19 6.68
C ALA A 139 3.35 3.31 5.55
N HIS A 140 4.65 3.36 5.29
CA HIS A 140 5.30 2.46 4.31
C HIS A 140 5.27 0.98 4.70
N LEU A 141 5.36 0.65 5.99
CA LEU A 141 5.19 -0.73 6.45
C LEU A 141 3.80 -1.23 6.05
N LEU A 142 2.76 -0.43 6.29
CA LEU A 142 1.37 -0.78 5.95
C LEU A 142 1.19 -0.90 4.44
N ASP A 143 1.71 0.05 3.65
CA ASP A 143 1.68 0.07 2.19
C ASP A 143 2.37 -1.14 1.55
N ASN A 144 3.42 -1.65 2.18
CA ASN A 144 4.09 -2.87 1.74
C ASN A 144 3.41 -4.15 2.26
N PHE A 145 2.87 -4.13 3.46
CA PHE A 145 2.30 -5.33 4.09
C PHE A 145 0.93 -5.69 3.52
N GLN A 146 0.07 -4.71 3.23
CA GLN A 146 -1.26 -4.95 2.69
C GLN A 146 -1.23 -5.70 1.35
N PRO A 147 -0.45 -5.29 0.33
CA PRO A 147 -0.36 -6.05 -0.91
C PRO A 147 0.23 -7.44 -0.73
N LEU A 148 1.12 -7.63 0.25
CA LEU A 148 1.67 -8.93 0.58
C LEU A 148 0.57 -9.87 1.10
N LEU A 149 -0.27 -9.39 2.01
CA LEU A 149 -1.43 -10.14 2.53
C LEU A 149 -2.41 -10.52 1.42
N LEU A 150 -2.71 -9.58 0.51
CA LEU A 150 -3.61 -9.83 -0.61
C LEU A 150 -3.01 -10.80 -1.62
N ASN A 151 -1.72 -10.73 -1.87
CA ASN A 151 -1.04 -11.72 -2.73
C ASN A 151 -1.05 -13.12 -2.10
N ASP A 152 -0.84 -13.27 -0.80
CA ASP A 152 -0.98 -14.57 -0.13
C ASP A 152 -2.42 -15.09 -0.24
N ALA A 153 -3.40 -14.26 0.04
CA ALA A 153 -4.81 -14.64 -0.01
C ALA A 153 -5.28 -15.01 -1.42
N SER A 154 -4.81 -14.30 -2.45
CA SER A 154 -5.14 -14.55 -3.86
C SER A 154 -4.26 -15.63 -4.52
N GLY A 155 -3.42 -16.33 -3.76
CA GLY A 155 -2.55 -17.39 -4.26
C GLY A 155 -1.37 -16.89 -5.12
N GLY A 156 -0.96 -15.64 -4.94
CA GLY A 156 0.15 -15.04 -5.69
C GLY A 156 -0.18 -14.61 -7.11
N LYS A 157 -1.45 -14.49 -7.44
CA LYS A 157 -1.93 -14.25 -8.82
C LYS A 157 -1.23 -13.08 -9.51
N SER A 158 -1.11 -11.91 -8.85
CA SER A 158 -0.42 -10.76 -9.42
C SER A 158 1.08 -11.04 -9.64
N TRP A 159 1.72 -11.73 -8.70
CA TRP A 159 3.14 -12.08 -8.84
C TRP A 159 3.39 -13.07 -9.96
N GLU A 160 2.48 -14.02 -10.17
CA GLU A 160 2.55 -14.95 -11.30
C GLU A 160 2.41 -14.21 -12.64
N GLU A 161 1.42 -13.34 -12.76
CA GLU A 161 1.18 -12.54 -13.98
C GLU A 161 2.38 -11.69 -14.38
N HIS A 162 3.10 -11.14 -13.40
CA HIS A 162 4.23 -10.24 -13.62
C HIS A 162 5.60 -10.91 -13.47
N GLY A 163 5.66 -12.22 -13.23
CA GLY A 163 6.91 -12.94 -13.08
C GLY A 163 7.77 -12.47 -11.91
N VAL A 164 7.13 -12.05 -10.80
CA VAL A 164 7.83 -11.52 -9.62
C VAL A 164 8.57 -12.63 -8.89
N HIS A 165 9.86 -12.40 -8.60
CA HIS A 165 10.70 -13.33 -7.86
C HIS A 165 10.64 -13.05 -6.35
N ARG A 166 10.76 -14.11 -5.56
CA ARG A 166 10.81 -14.00 -4.08
C ARG A 166 11.89 -13.02 -3.59
N SER A 167 13.05 -13.00 -4.25
CA SER A 167 14.14 -12.07 -3.93
C SER A 167 13.76 -10.60 -4.11
N GLN A 168 12.91 -10.27 -5.10
CA GLN A 168 12.41 -8.91 -5.30
C GLN A 168 11.45 -8.51 -4.17
N VAL A 169 10.61 -9.46 -3.71
CA VAL A 169 9.71 -9.22 -2.58
C VAL A 169 10.50 -8.98 -1.29
N TYR A 170 11.55 -9.79 -1.02
CA TYR A 170 12.45 -9.54 0.12
C TYR A 170 13.14 -8.18 0.03
N LYS A 171 13.70 -7.84 -1.14
CA LYS A 171 14.39 -6.56 -1.37
C LYS A 171 13.48 -5.36 -1.13
N ARG A 172 12.22 -5.41 -1.64
CA ARG A 172 11.24 -4.34 -1.43
C ARG A 172 10.96 -4.09 0.06
N ASN A 173 11.01 -5.14 0.87
CA ASN A 173 10.63 -5.13 2.27
C ASN A 173 11.83 -5.12 3.23
N GLU A 174 13.07 -4.96 2.74
CA GLU A 174 14.30 -5.09 3.54
C GLU A 174 14.41 -4.11 4.71
N ARG A 175 13.69 -2.97 4.65
CA ARG A 175 13.68 -1.92 5.68
C ARG A 175 12.60 -2.11 6.74
N ILE A 176 11.64 -3.00 6.55
CA ILE A 176 10.53 -3.21 7.50
C ILE A 176 11.01 -3.56 8.92
N PRO A 177 12.10 -4.35 9.11
CA PRO A 177 12.63 -4.65 10.44
C PRO A 177 13.04 -3.40 11.26
N GLU A 178 13.37 -2.28 10.60
CA GLU A 178 13.67 -1.01 11.29
C GLU A 178 12.44 -0.52 12.08
N THR A 179 11.24 -0.81 11.57
CA THR A 179 9.95 -0.32 12.08
C THR A 179 9.29 -1.33 13.02
N SER A 180 9.20 -2.60 12.61
CA SER A 180 8.60 -3.68 13.41
C SER A 180 9.22 -5.02 13.06
N GLU A 181 9.91 -5.65 14.03
CA GLU A 181 10.44 -7.01 13.85
C GLU A 181 9.32 -8.05 13.87
N ILE A 182 8.29 -7.85 14.70
CA ILE A 182 7.18 -8.80 14.81
C ILE A 182 6.43 -8.91 13.49
N ILE A 183 6.08 -7.78 12.87
CA ILE A 183 5.40 -7.78 11.56
C ILE A 183 6.34 -8.34 10.50
N TRP A 184 7.64 -8.02 10.54
CA TRP A 184 8.61 -8.57 9.60
C TRP A 184 8.70 -10.11 9.66
N GLU A 185 8.68 -10.72 10.84
CA GLU A 185 8.67 -12.19 10.97
C GLU A 185 7.43 -12.79 10.27
N GLN A 186 6.24 -12.20 10.46
CA GLN A 186 5.03 -12.63 9.77
C GLN A 186 5.13 -12.45 8.25
N MET A 187 5.67 -11.31 7.79
CA MET A 187 5.90 -11.07 6.36
C MET A 187 6.85 -12.11 5.75
N LYS A 188 7.93 -12.48 6.45
CA LYS A 188 8.86 -13.52 5.99
C LYS A 188 8.17 -14.88 5.86
N GLU A 189 7.33 -15.24 6.82
CA GLU A 189 6.57 -16.49 6.77
C GLU A 189 5.66 -16.52 5.54
N ILE A 190 4.93 -15.43 5.28
CA ILE A 190 4.09 -15.29 4.09
C ILE A 190 4.93 -15.42 2.81
N ILE A 191 6.04 -14.67 2.70
CA ILE A 191 6.92 -14.69 1.52
C ILE A 191 7.48 -16.11 1.26
N GLN A 192 7.76 -16.88 2.30
CA GLN A 192 8.25 -18.25 2.17
C GLN A 192 7.17 -19.22 1.70
N ASN A 193 5.92 -18.99 2.11
CA ASN A 193 4.80 -19.88 1.85
C ASN A 193 4.12 -19.62 0.49
N VAL A 194 4.22 -18.41 -0.06
CA VAL A 194 3.68 -18.13 -1.40
C VAL A 194 4.60 -18.74 -2.46
N GLU A 195 4.04 -19.62 -3.25
CA GLU A 195 4.73 -20.20 -4.41
C GLU A 195 4.76 -19.18 -5.55
N VAL A 196 5.84 -18.40 -5.62
CA VAL A 196 6.09 -17.52 -6.77
C VAL A 196 6.54 -18.38 -7.93
N ILE A 197 5.64 -18.66 -8.87
CA ILE A 197 5.95 -19.46 -10.06
C ILE A 197 6.51 -18.54 -11.14
N CYS A 198 7.82 -18.36 -11.18
CA CYS A 198 8.46 -17.85 -12.38
C CYS A 198 8.53 -18.97 -13.43
N THR A 199 7.79 -18.83 -14.54
CA THR A 199 7.75 -19.82 -15.62
C THR A 199 9.08 -19.97 -16.36
N GLN A 200 10.04 -19.06 -16.17
CA GLN A 200 11.32 -18.99 -16.87
C GLN A 200 12.54 -19.20 -15.97
N CYS A 201 12.35 -19.49 -14.68
CA CYS A 201 13.47 -19.66 -13.75
C CYS A 201 13.93 -21.12 -13.65
N PRO A 202 15.26 -21.42 -13.73
CA PRO A 202 15.80 -22.78 -13.60
C PRO A 202 15.53 -23.44 -12.23
N GLU A 203 15.19 -22.65 -11.20
CA GLU A 203 14.90 -23.14 -9.85
C GLU A 203 13.56 -23.91 -9.73
N ARG A 204 12.73 -23.89 -10.77
CA ARG A 204 11.48 -24.69 -10.85
C ARG A 204 11.69 -26.19 -10.61
N TYR A 205 12.86 -26.71 -10.93
CA TYR A 205 13.14 -28.16 -10.86
C TYR A 205 13.36 -28.66 -9.43
N VAL A 206 13.72 -27.81 -8.48
CA VAL A 206 14.02 -28.24 -7.11
C VAL A 206 12.75 -28.31 -6.24
N TYR A 207 11.75 -27.48 -6.51
CA TYR A 207 10.52 -27.38 -5.70
C TYR A 207 9.40 -28.34 -6.12
N ALA A 208 9.27 -28.64 -7.40
CA ALA A 208 8.26 -29.59 -7.90
C ALA A 208 8.42 -31.01 -7.32
N ALA A 209 9.65 -31.40 -6.95
CA ALA A 209 9.92 -32.69 -6.34
C ALA A 209 9.50 -32.78 -4.85
N SER A 210 9.29 -31.65 -4.16
CA SER A 210 8.82 -31.61 -2.76
C SER A 210 7.29 -31.58 -2.63
N LEU A 211 6.59 -31.15 -3.67
CA LEU A 211 5.13 -30.94 -3.70
C LEU A 211 4.32 -32.23 -3.91
N SER A 212 4.92 -33.28 -4.46
CA SER A 212 4.22 -34.55 -4.64
C SER A 212 3.87 -35.28 -3.32
N ARG A 213 4.16 -34.68 -2.16
CA ARG A 213 3.90 -35.28 -0.83
C ARG A 213 2.90 -34.52 0.06
N LYS A 214 2.22 -33.48 -0.43
CA LYS A 214 1.22 -32.76 0.39
C LYS A 214 -0.05 -32.45 -0.40
N THR A 215 -0.82 -33.48 -0.70
CA THR A 215 -2.16 -33.38 -1.31
C THR A 215 -3.30 -33.38 -0.29
N ASP A 216 -3.12 -32.72 0.87
CA ASP A 216 -4.22 -32.49 1.82
C ASP A 216 -4.15 -31.06 2.33
N ARG A 217 -4.66 -30.12 1.52
CA ARG A 217 -4.99 -28.77 2.01
C ARG A 217 -6.50 -28.58 1.99
N PRO A 218 -7.12 -28.08 3.08
CA PRO A 218 -8.51 -27.66 3.04
C PRO A 218 -8.68 -26.49 2.07
N GLN A 219 -9.72 -26.51 1.26
CA GLN A 219 -10.04 -25.52 0.21
C GLN A 219 -10.40 -24.13 0.73
N ASN A 220 -10.26 -23.83 2.03
CA ASN A 220 -10.61 -22.54 2.60
C ASN A 220 -9.68 -22.18 3.78
N LYS A 221 -8.61 -21.43 3.51
CA LYS A 221 -7.67 -20.93 4.54
C LYS A 221 -8.35 -20.06 5.63
N LEU A 222 -9.47 -19.42 5.30
CA LEU A 222 -10.25 -18.63 6.27
C LEU A 222 -10.88 -19.47 7.39
N GLU A 223 -11.31 -20.71 7.08
CA GLU A 223 -11.89 -21.60 8.09
C GLU A 223 -10.85 -22.16 9.09
N ALA A 224 -9.61 -22.31 8.66
CA ALA A 224 -8.52 -22.80 9.52
C ALA A 224 -8.09 -21.80 10.59
N LEU A 225 -8.19 -20.50 10.31
CA LEU A 225 -7.88 -19.43 11.28
C LEU A 225 -8.97 -19.29 12.35
N LEU A 226 -10.23 -19.61 12.05
CA LEU A 226 -11.34 -19.51 13.00
C LEU A 226 -11.39 -20.69 13.99
N VAL A 227 -10.77 -21.83 13.69
CA VAL A 227 -10.76 -23.03 14.55
C VAL A 227 -9.62 -22.99 15.60
N SER A 228 -8.61 -22.13 15.45
CA SER A 228 -7.49 -22.04 16.41
C SER A 228 -7.72 -21.07 17.57
N VAL A 229 -8.88 -20.43 17.67
CA VAL A 229 -9.25 -19.43 18.71
C VAL A 229 -10.42 -19.91 19.58
N GLY A 230 -10.71 -21.21 19.59
CA GLY A 230 -11.71 -21.83 20.45
C GLY A 230 -11.08 -22.64 21.58
#